data_d8b489f82d746206a71542f24fdab18d
#
_entry.id   d8b489f82d746206a71542f24fdab18d
#
_cell.length_a   1.000
_cell.length_b   1.000
_cell.length_c   1.000
_cell.angle_alpha   90.00
_cell.angle_beta   90.00
_cell.angle_gamma   90.00
#
_symmetry.space_group_name_H-M   'P 1'
#
loop_
_entity.id
_entity.type
_entity.pdbx_description
1 polymer ?
#
loop_
_entity_poly.entity_id
_entity_poly.type
_entity_poly.pdbx_seq_one_letter_code
_entity_poly.pdbx_strand_id
1 'polypeptide(L)'
;MNGRFAISTAGHDAGKIYIIVGEKEGRLLVADGIKYTIANPKMKNAKHLEIPKQEDVTKLATMISQKSRGCDEAIRQTLHHLMKDNLRYVN
;
A
#
# COMPACT_ATOMS: atom_id res chain seq x y z
N MET A 1 6.15 3.73 -8.66
CA MET A 1 5.12 3.91 -7.61
C MET A 1 5.22 2.93 -6.46
N ASN A 2 5.93 1.84 -6.64
CA ASN A 2 6.07 0.85 -5.57
C ASN A 2 6.63 1.46 -4.29
N GLY A 3 6.06 1.08 -3.16
CA GLY A 3 6.46 1.57 -1.85
C GLY A 3 5.65 2.77 -1.37
N ARG A 4 4.93 3.44 -2.25
CA ARG A 4 4.08 4.57 -1.86
C ARG A 4 2.80 4.07 -1.22
N PHE A 5 2.27 4.83 -0.26
CA PHE A 5 0.95 4.51 0.24
C PHE A 5 -0.12 5.20 -0.59
N ALA A 6 -1.30 4.62 -0.58
CA ALA A 6 -2.46 5.13 -1.29
C ALA A 6 -3.70 4.94 -0.44
N ILE A 7 -4.66 5.83 -0.61
CA ILE A 7 -5.92 5.80 0.14
C ILE A 7 -7.02 5.39 -0.82
N SER A 8 -7.78 4.36 -0.46
CA SER A 8 -8.94 3.95 -1.26
C SER A 8 -10.03 5.02 -1.17
N THR A 9 -10.57 5.41 -2.32
CA THR A 9 -11.60 6.45 -2.40
C THR A 9 -12.96 5.91 -2.79
N ALA A 10 -13.08 4.61 -3.07
CA ALA A 10 -14.32 4.01 -3.52
C ALA A 10 -14.40 2.54 -3.10
N GLY A 11 -15.63 2.03 -3.01
CA GLY A 11 -15.88 0.65 -2.68
C GLY A 11 -16.00 0.41 -1.18
N HIS A 12 -16.06 -0.86 -0.80
CA HIS A 12 -16.23 -1.25 0.60
C HIS A 12 -15.04 -0.87 1.47
N ASP A 13 -13.88 -0.67 0.85
CA ASP A 13 -12.66 -0.33 1.55
C ASP A 13 -12.33 1.17 1.51
N ALA A 14 -13.28 2.00 1.16
CA ALA A 14 -13.08 3.45 1.11
C ALA A 14 -12.53 3.95 2.45
N GLY A 15 -11.47 4.75 2.39
CA GLY A 15 -10.77 5.26 3.56
C GLY A 15 -9.61 4.41 4.03
N LYS A 16 -9.53 3.14 3.59
CA LYS A 16 -8.41 2.28 3.95
C LYS A 16 -7.14 2.70 3.22
N ILE A 17 -6.01 2.48 3.86
CA ILE A 17 -4.71 2.76 3.25
C ILE A 17 -4.00 1.46 2.90
N TYR A 18 -3.21 1.55 1.83
CA TYR A 18 -2.46 0.42 1.29
C TYR A 18 -1.08 0.88 0.86
N ILE A 19 -0.17 -0.06 0.68
CA ILE A 19 1.10 0.19 0.00
C ILE A 19 0.99 -0.33 -1.42
N ILE A 20 1.43 0.46 -2.39
CA ILE A 20 1.48 0.04 -3.79
C ILE A 20 2.66 -0.91 -3.96
N VAL A 21 2.40 -2.11 -4.46
CA VAL A 21 3.42 -3.15 -4.59
C VAL A 21 3.66 -3.60 -6.03
N GLY A 22 2.90 -3.08 -6.98
CA GLY A 22 3.11 -3.41 -8.38
C GLY A 22 2.02 -2.86 -9.27
N GLU A 23 2.06 -3.32 -10.52
CA GLU A 23 1.11 -2.94 -11.54
C GLU A 23 0.82 -4.15 -12.41
N LYS A 24 -0.42 -4.31 -12.83
CA LYS A 24 -0.80 -5.41 -13.71
C LYS A 24 -2.00 -4.99 -14.53
N GLU A 25 -1.89 -5.12 -15.85
CA GLU A 25 -2.97 -4.84 -16.79
C GLU A 25 -3.60 -3.45 -16.59
N GLY A 26 -2.74 -2.45 -16.36
CA GLY A 26 -3.19 -1.08 -16.19
C GLY A 26 -3.79 -0.77 -14.83
N ARG A 27 -3.79 -1.73 -13.91
CA ARG A 27 -4.28 -1.54 -12.54
C ARG A 27 -3.11 -1.58 -11.57
N LEU A 28 -3.31 -0.99 -10.39
CA LEU A 28 -2.30 -1.02 -9.35
C LEU A 28 -2.53 -2.24 -8.45
N LEU A 29 -1.43 -2.86 -8.05
CA LEU A 29 -1.45 -3.92 -7.05
C LEU A 29 -1.12 -3.30 -5.71
N VAL A 30 -1.96 -3.56 -4.71
CA VAL A 30 -1.82 -2.95 -3.39
C VAL A 30 -1.88 -4.02 -2.30
N ALA A 31 -1.21 -3.74 -1.19
CA ALA A 31 -1.15 -4.67 -0.06
C ALA A 31 -1.23 -3.92 1.26
N ASP A 32 -1.73 -4.62 2.28
CA ASP A 32 -1.77 -4.09 3.65
C ASP A 32 -0.91 -4.90 4.62
N GLY A 33 -0.34 -6.01 4.15
CA GLY A 33 0.50 -6.86 4.97
C GLY A 33 -0.27 -7.84 5.85
N ILE A 34 -1.59 -7.86 5.76
CA ILE A 34 -2.46 -8.74 6.56
C ILE A 34 -3.32 -9.58 5.64
N LYS A 35 -4.38 -8.99 5.10
CA LYS A 35 -5.29 -9.69 4.18
C LYS A 35 -4.71 -9.75 2.78
N TYR A 36 -4.08 -8.67 2.34
CA TYR A 36 -3.44 -8.58 1.02
C TYR A 36 -1.95 -8.44 1.21
N THR A 37 -1.21 -9.37 0.62
CA THR A 37 0.23 -9.52 0.84
C THR A 37 0.98 -9.37 -0.48
N ILE A 38 2.31 -9.38 -0.41
CA ILE A 38 3.15 -9.39 -1.62
C ILE A 38 2.81 -10.58 -2.51
N ALA A 39 2.55 -11.74 -1.91
CA ALA A 39 2.22 -12.96 -2.67
C ALA A 39 0.79 -12.93 -3.21
N ASN A 40 -0.10 -12.18 -2.58
CA ASN A 40 -1.52 -12.13 -2.95
C ASN A 40 -2.07 -10.71 -2.79
N PRO A 41 -1.62 -9.79 -3.64
CA PRO A 41 -2.06 -8.40 -3.54
C PRO A 41 -3.48 -8.20 -4.09
N LYS A 42 -4.06 -7.07 -3.77
CA LYS A 42 -5.36 -6.66 -4.29
C LYS A 42 -5.15 -5.81 -5.55
N MET A 43 -5.95 -6.03 -6.57
CA MET A 43 -5.96 -5.17 -7.75
C MET A 43 -6.92 -4.02 -7.52
N LYS A 44 -6.47 -2.81 -7.86
CA LYS A 44 -7.26 -1.60 -7.66
C LYS A 44 -7.11 -0.70 -8.88
N ASN A 45 -8.21 -0.13 -9.37
CA ASN A 45 -8.13 0.86 -10.43
C ASN A 45 -7.51 2.14 -9.86
N ALA A 46 -6.53 2.70 -10.56
CA ALA A 46 -5.82 3.89 -10.10
C ALA A 46 -6.74 5.07 -9.81
N LYS A 47 -7.83 5.20 -10.55
CA LYS A 47 -8.79 6.29 -10.32
C LYS A 47 -9.53 6.19 -8.99
N HIS A 48 -9.49 5.03 -8.35
CA HIS A 48 -10.11 4.81 -7.05
C HIS A 48 -9.11 4.90 -5.90
N LEU A 49 -7.93 5.42 -6.18
CA LEU A 49 -6.88 5.60 -5.20
C LEU A 49 -6.42 7.05 -5.21
N GLU A 50 -6.26 7.61 -4.02
CA GLU A 50 -5.58 8.88 -3.85
C GLU A 50 -4.15 8.58 -3.41
N ILE A 51 -3.18 9.14 -4.12
CA ILE A 51 -1.76 8.91 -3.82
C ILE A 51 -1.18 10.24 -3.37
N PRO A 52 -1.12 10.50 -2.06
CA PRO A 52 -0.63 11.79 -1.56
C PRO A 52 0.86 11.94 -1.79
N LYS A 53 1.32 13.18 -1.69
CA LYS A 53 2.74 13.48 -1.70
C LYS A 53 3.38 12.82 -0.48
N GLN A 54 4.52 12.15 -0.67
CA GLN A 54 5.13 11.31 0.35
C GLN A 54 6.62 11.55 0.44
N GLU A 55 7.17 11.21 1.60
CA GLU A 55 8.61 11.23 1.81
C GLU A 55 9.27 10.07 1.08
N ASP A 56 10.58 9.91 1.25
CA ASP A 56 11.36 8.88 0.58
C ASP A 56 10.84 7.48 0.92
N VAL A 57 10.43 6.74 -0.09
CA VAL A 57 9.93 5.37 0.04
C VAL A 57 10.90 4.34 -0.51
N THR A 58 12.15 4.74 -0.76
CA THR A 58 13.16 3.90 -1.41
C THR A 58 13.39 2.59 -0.68
N LYS A 59 13.47 2.62 0.64
CA LYS A 59 13.71 1.41 1.42
C LYS A 59 12.62 0.37 1.20
N LEU A 60 11.37 0.80 1.31
CA LEU A 60 10.23 -0.10 1.14
C LEU A 60 10.12 -0.56 -0.32
N ALA A 61 10.33 0.35 -1.27
CA ALA A 61 10.33 0.00 -2.69
C ALA A 61 11.38 -1.06 -3.00
N THR A 62 12.57 -0.95 -2.40
CA THR A 62 13.64 -1.94 -2.60
C THR A 62 13.22 -3.29 -2.04
N MET A 63 12.65 -3.33 -0.84
CA MET A 63 12.17 -4.57 -0.24
C MET A 63 11.12 -5.24 -1.13
N ILE A 64 10.20 -4.47 -1.67
CA ILE A 64 9.16 -4.97 -2.57
C ILE A 64 9.78 -5.56 -3.84
N SER A 65 10.71 -4.82 -4.44
CA SER A 65 11.38 -5.25 -5.67
C SER A 65 12.14 -6.57 -5.48
N GLN A 66 12.79 -6.72 -4.34
CA GLN A 66 13.57 -7.91 -4.02
C GLN A 66 12.71 -9.03 -3.42
N LYS A 67 11.45 -8.79 -3.18
CA LYS A 67 10.55 -9.71 -2.49
C LYS A 67 11.19 -10.22 -1.20
N SER A 68 11.78 -9.29 -0.45
CA SER A 68 12.54 -9.60 0.76
C SER A 68 11.67 -10.28 1.79
N ARG A 69 12.29 -11.18 2.56
CA ARG A 69 11.64 -11.77 3.72
C ARG A 69 11.29 -10.64 4.70
N GLY A 70 10.09 -10.68 5.25
CA GLY A 70 9.62 -9.63 6.15
C GLY A 70 9.02 -8.42 5.45
N CYS A 71 8.85 -8.46 4.13
CA CYS A 71 8.25 -7.34 3.39
C CYS A 71 6.83 -7.04 3.86
N ASP A 72 6.01 -8.07 4.05
CA ASP A 72 4.63 -7.90 4.53
C ASP A 72 4.60 -7.26 5.91
N GLU A 73 5.51 -7.66 6.79
CA GLU A 73 5.66 -7.06 8.12
C GLU A 73 6.01 -5.57 8.01
N ALA A 74 6.95 -5.23 7.12
CA ALA A 74 7.34 -3.85 6.90
C ALA A 74 6.18 -3.01 6.37
N ILE A 75 5.39 -3.57 5.46
CA ILE A 75 4.20 -2.92 4.94
C ILE A 75 3.22 -2.64 6.06
N ARG A 76 2.93 -3.65 6.86
CA ARG A 76 1.99 -3.52 7.97
C ARG A 76 2.44 -2.45 8.96
N GLN A 77 3.73 -2.44 9.32
CA GLN A 77 4.27 -1.47 10.25
C GLN A 77 4.22 -0.05 9.68
N THR A 78 4.54 0.11 8.41
CA THR A 78 4.48 1.41 7.74
C THR A 78 3.06 1.97 7.80
N LEU A 79 2.06 1.16 7.46
CA LEU A 79 0.68 1.60 7.51
C LEU A 79 0.22 1.92 8.93
N HIS A 80 0.68 1.12 9.90
CA HIS A 80 0.36 1.37 11.31
C HIS A 80 0.87 2.73 11.78
N HIS A 81 2.09 3.09 11.40
CA HIS A 81 2.65 4.40 11.73
C HIS A 81 1.86 5.53 11.08
N LEU A 82 1.45 5.36 9.82
CA LEU A 82 0.65 6.36 9.13
C LEU A 82 -0.70 6.56 9.81
N MET A 83 -1.31 5.49 10.28
CA MET A 83 -2.59 5.57 10.99
C MET A 83 -2.46 6.29 12.33
N LYS A 84 -1.36 6.07 13.05
CA LYS A 84 -1.10 6.76 14.31
C LYS A 84 -0.93 8.25 14.11
N ASP A 85 -0.27 8.63 13.01
CA ASP A 85 0.02 10.02 12.71
C ASP A 85 -1.19 10.75 12.13
N ASN A 86 -2.18 10.02 11.61
CA ASN A 86 -3.34 10.62 10.98
C ASN A 86 -4.58 9.75 11.19
N LEU A 87 -5.45 10.19 12.09
CA LEU A 87 -6.65 9.44 12.48
C LEU A 87 -7.70 9.33 11.37
N ARG A 88 -7.52 10.02 10.24
CA ARG A 88 -8.44 9.90 9.10
C ARG A 88 -8.28 8.56 8.38
N TYR A 89 -7.15 7.90 8.56
CA TYR A 89 -6.89 6.63 7.89
C TYR A 89 -7.56 5.48 8.65
N VAL A 90 -8.12 4.55 7.89
CA VAL A 90 -8.88 3.42 8.43
C VAL A 90 -8.29 2.13 7.88
N ASN A 91 -7.95 1.21 8.77
CA ASN A 91 -7.52 -0.11 8.32
C ASN A 91 -8.09 -1.20 9.21
#